data_333ca104143457c06e17d9eaaa6a9ac2
#
_entry.id   333ca104143457c06e17d9eaaa6a9ac2
#
_cell.length_a   1.000
_cell.length_b   1.000
_cell.length_c   1.000
_cell.angle_alpha   90.00
_cell.angle_beta   90.00
_cell.angle_gamma   90.00
#
_symmetry.space_group_name_H-M   'P 1'
#
loop_
_entity.id
_entity.type
_entity.pdbx_description
1 polymer ?
#
loop_
_entity_poly.entity_id
_entity_poly.type
_entity_poly.pdbx_seq_one_letter_code
_entity_poly.pdbx_strand_id
1 'polypeptide(L)'
;GKYEVTQAQYEAVMTGNTDGLSATPSNWSGNPNRPVEQVSWDDVQVFLSRLNTQQSPNIPAGWEYVLPTESQWEYACRAGTTTMYSWGDDINATRANYNSNIGQTSNVGNYAANPWGFFDMHGNVWEWTADWYDATYPVGNPVIDPTGGASGSYRVTRGGSWFYDGAFLRSATRNATP
;
A
#
# COMPACT_ATOMS: atom_id res chain seq x y z
N GLY A 1 -7.21 -2.44 4.79
CA GLY A 1 -7.24 -3.91 4.71
C GLY A 1 -6.02 -4.51 5.37
N LYS A 2 -6.01 -5.80 5.61
CA LYS A 2 -4.82 -6.50 6.13
C LYS A 2 -3.91 -7.05 5.02
N TYR A 3 -4.36 -6.98 3.79
CA TYR A 3 -3.64 -7.34 2.56
C TYR A 3 -3.69 -6.17 1.58
N GLU A 4 -2.78 -6.14 0.63
CA GLU A 4 -2.91 -5.33 -0.58
C GLU A 4 -4.25 -5.63 -1.28
N VAL A 5 -4.83 -4.65 -1.97
CA VAL A 5 -6.05 -4.86 -2.76
C VAL A 5 -5.74 -5.81 -3.92
N THR A 6 -6.48 -6.91 -4.01
CA THR A 6 -6.27 -7.89 -5.08
C THR A 6 -6.85 -7.43 -6.41
N GLN A 7 -6.36 -8.03 -7.52
CA GLN A 7 -6.90 -7.80 -8.86
C GLN A 7 -8.41 -8.10 -8.91
N ALA A 8 -8.86 -9.21 -8.29
CA ALA A 8 -10.28 -9.54 -8.24
C ALA A 8 -11.12 -8.50 -7.49
N GLN A 9 -10.61 -7.97 -6.37
CA GLN A 9 -11.30 -6.93 -5.60
C GLN A 9 -11.40 -5.63 -6.39
N TYR A 10 -10.30 -5.22 -7.03
CA TYR A 10 -10.28 -4.03 -7.85
C TYR A 10 -11.25 -4.15 -9.04
N GLU A 11 -11.19 -5.26 -9.77
CA GLU A 11 -12.07 -5.55 -10.91
C GLU A 11 -13.54 -5.52 -10.49
N ALA A 12 -13.89 -6.14 -9.36
CA ALA A 12 -15.28 -6.16 -8.87
C ALA A 12 -15.84 -4.76 -8.59
N VAL A 13 -15.01 -3.83 -8.10
CA VAL A 13 -15.42 -2.44 -7.84
C VAL A 13 -15.42 -1.60 -9.11
N MET A 14 -14.43 -1.80 -9.99
CA MET A 14 -14.20 -0.94 -11.16
C MET A 14 -14.95 -1.39 -12.40
N THR A 15 -15.47 -2.61 -12.47
CA THR A 15 -16.32 -3.05 -13.58
C THR A 15 -17.51 -2.11 -13.75
N GLY A 16 -17.74 -1.65 -14.99
CA GLY A 16 -18.80 -0.70 -15.32
C GLY A 16 -18.58 0.71 -14.79
N ASN A 17 -17.31 1.12 -14.51
CA ASN A 17 -17.01 2.52 -14.24
C ASN A 17 -17.24 3.39 -15.49
N THR A 18 -17.54 4.66 -15.26
CA THR A 18 -17.76 5.67 -16.32
C THR A 18 -16.58 6.63 -16.46
N ASP A 19 -15.52 6.41 -15.70
CA ASP A 19 -14.34 7.28 -15.59
C ASP A 19 -13.30 6.97 -16.68
N GLY A 20 -13.55 5.96 -17.53
CA GLY A 20 -12.66 5.55 -18.60
C GLY A 20 -11.44 4.75 -18.12
N LEU A 21 -11.46 4.28 -16.87
CA LEU A 21 -10.38 3.51 -16.26
C LEU A 21 -10.54 2.02 -16.56
N SER A 22 -9.40 1.33 -16.75
CA SER A 22 -9.41 -0.13 -16.87
C SER A 22 -9.81 -0.77 -15.54
N ALA A 23 -10.73 -1.74 -15.59
CA ALA A 23 -11.04 -2.57 -14.42
C ALA A 23 -9.96 -3.64 -14.17
N THR A 24 -9.07 -3.89 -15.13
CA THR A 24 -8.00 -4.89 -15.08
C THR A 24 -6.66 -4.29 -15.54
N PRO A 25 -6.11 -3.28 -14.82
CA PRO A 25 -4.94 -2.52 -15.27
C PRO A 25 -3.62 -3.28 -15.16
N SER A 26 -3.57 -4.33 -14.35
CA SER A 26 -2.33 -4.97 -13.92
C SER A 26 -1.53 -5.57 -15.07
N ASN A 27 -0.22 -5.31 -15.08
CA ASN A 27 0.73 -5.91 -16.02
C ASN A 27 0.89 -7.42 -15.76
N TRP A 28 0.96 -7.81 -14.47
CA TRP A 28 1.02 -9.21 -14.04
C TRP A 28 -0.39 -9.81 -13.90
N SER A 29 -1.20 -9.69 -14.96
CA SER A 29 -2.60 -10.12 -14.99
C SER A 29 -2.78 -11.65 -14.97
N GLY A 30 -4.04 -12.11 -14.92
CA GLY A 30 -4.39 -13.53 -15.02
C GLY A 30 -4.33 -14.31 -13.69
N ASN A 31 -4.04 -13.64 -12.57
CA ASN A 31 -4.15 -14.24 -11.25
C ASN A 31 -4.92 -13.32 -10.30
N PRO A 32 -6.18 -13.64 -9.97
CA PRO A 32 -7.07 -12.77 -9.21
C PRO A 32 -6.58 -12.49 -7.77
N ASN A 33 -5.67 -13.32 -7.22
CA ASN A 33 -5.16 -13.20 -5.87
C ASN A 33 -3.86 -12.39 -5.76
N ARG A 34 -3.31 -11.91 -6.87
CA ARG A 34 -2.20 -10.95 -6.85
C ARG A 34 -2.70 -9.56 -6.53
N PRO A 35 -1.83 -8.66 -6.00
CA PRO A 35 -2.21 -7.26 -5.85
C PRO A 35 -2.52 -6.64 -7.20
N VAL A 36 -3.43 -5.67 -7.22
CA VAL A 36 -3.57 -4.78 -8.37
C VAL A 36 -2.38 -3.85 -8.42
N GLU A 37 -1.83 -3.65 -9.62
CA GLU A 37 -0.74 -2.70 -9.89
C GLU A 37 -1.02 -1.93 -11.19
N GLN A 38 -0.17 -0.97 -11.58
CA GLN A 38 -0.39 -0.03 -12.69
C GLN A 38 -1.62 0.88 -12.44
N VAL A 39 -1.82 1.29 -11.21
CA VAL A 39 -2.84 2.25 -10.80
C VAL A 39 -2.16 3.52 -10.24
N SER A 40 -2.59 4.69 -10.70
CA SER A 40 -2.17 5.97 -10.14
C SER A 40 -2.88 6.26 -8.82
N TRP A 41 -2.42 7.27 -8.12
CA TRP A 41 -3.10 7.74 -6.90
C TRP A 41 -4.53 8.20 -7.20
N ASP A 42 -4.75 8.87 -8.33
CA ASP A 42 -6.07 9.34 -8.76
C ASP A 42 -7.00 8.17 -9.11
N ASP A 43 -6.50 7.11 -9.76
CA ASP A 43 -7.27 5.88 -9.99
C ASP A 43 -7.73 5.23 -8.68
N VAL A 44 -6.85 5.26 -7.66
CA VAL A 44 -7.21 4.77 -6.32
C VAL A 44 -8.29 5.63 -5.67
N GLN A 45 -8.33 6.96 -5.89
CA GLN A 45 -9.43 7.79 -5.38
C GLN A 45 -10.76 7.43 -6.04
N VAL A 46 -10.78 7.17 -7.35
CA VAL A 46 -11.98 6.68 -8.04
C VAL A 46 -12.42 5.33 -7.49
N PHE A 47 -11.48 4.39 -7.31
CA PHE A 47 -11.75 3.09 -6.69
C PHE A 47 -12.37 3.23 -5.30
N LEU A 48 -11.81 4.07 -4.43
CA LEU A 48 -12.31 4.29 -3.06
C LEU A 48 -13.71 4.94 -3.07
N SER A 49 -13.96 5.92 -3.92
CA SER A 49 -15.27 6.55 -4.08
C SER A 49 -16.34 5.53 -4.47
N ARG A 50 -16.04 4.67 -5.44
CA ARG A 50 -16.94 3.60 -5.89
C ARG A 50 -17.15 2.54 -4.81
N LEU A 51 -16.07 2.11 -4.13
CA LEU A 51 -16.14 1.17 -3.02
C LEU A 51 -17.04 1.69 -1.90
N ASN A 52 -16.85 2.94 -1.47
CA ASN A 52 -17.67 3.58 -0.45
C ASN A 52 -19.13 3.63 -0.87
N THR A 53 -19.44 3.97 -2.12
CA THR A 53 -20.79 3.98 -2.64
C THR A 53 -21.41 2.58 -2.62
N GLN A 54 -20.69 1.56 -3.10
CA GLN A 54 -21.18 0.18 -3.18
C GLN A 54 -21.36 -0.45 -1.79
N GLN A 55 -20.50 -0.10 -0.84
CA GLN A 55 -20.51 -0.67 0.51
C GLN A 55 -21.27 0.17 1.54
N SER A 56 -21.80 1.34 1.16
CA SER A 56 -22.48 2.23 2.11
C SER A 56 -23.55 1.55 2.97
N PRO A 57 -24.29 0.53 2.49
CA PRO A 57 -25.25 -0.20 3.34
C PRO A 57 -24.56 -1.14 4.37
N ASN A 58 -23.29 -1.47 4.18
CA ASN A 58 -22.56 -2.50 4.93
C ASN A 58 -21.51 -1.92 5.89
N ILE A 59 -21.24 -0.61 5.82
CA ILE A 59 -20.29 0.06 6.71
C ILE A 59 -21.02 0.89 7.77
N PRO A 60 -20.47 1.02 8.99
CA PRO A 60 -21.10 1.83 10.04
C PRO A 60 -21.26 3.29 9.60
N ALA A 61 -22.32 3.95 10.06
CA ALA A 61 -22.55 5.36 9.75
C ALA A 61 -21.35 6.23 10.18
N GLY A 62 -20.89 7.09 9.26
CA GLY A 62 -19.73 7.96 9.48
C GLY A 62 -18.38 7.29 9.25
N TRP A 63 -18.35 6.03 8.80
CA TRP A 63 -17.13 5.35 8.38
C TRP A 63 -16.99 5.36 6.86
N GLU A 64 -15.76 5.35 6.38
CA GLU A 64 -15.44 5.25 4.95
C GLU A 64 -14.10 4.54 4.73
N TYR A 65 -13.92 3.98 3.55
CA TYR A 65 -12.64 3.46 3.09
C TYR A 65 -11.81 4.62 2.56
N VAL A 66 -10.60 4.77 3.10
CA VAL A 66 -9.64 5.80 2.72
C VAL A 66 -8.23 5.22 2.64
N LEU A 67 -7.30 5.92 2.00
CA LEU A 67 -5.88 5.62 2.14
C LEU A 67 -5.42 5.95 3.57
N PRO A 68 -4.51 5.15 4.14
CA PRO A 68 -3.86 5.53 5.39
C PRO A 68 -2.98 6.76 5.17
N THR A 69 -2.74 7.53 6.22
CA THR A 69 -1.62 8.47 6.20
C THR A 69 -0.31 7.69 6.19
N GLU A 70 0.78 8.33 5.78
CA GLU A 70 2.11 7.72 5.80
C GLU A 70 2.49 7.23 7.21
N SER A 71 2.20 8.02 8.22
CA SER A 71 2.47 7.67 9.62
C SER A 71 1.63 6.48 10.11
N GLN A 72 0.37 6.40 9.72
CA GLN A 72 -0.50 5.25 10.02
C GLN A 72 0.02 3.98 9.34
N TRP A 73 0.46 4.11 8.07
CA TRP A 73 1.05 2.99 7.33
C TRP A 73 2.30 2.48 8.04
N GLU A 74 3.26 3.37 8.41
CA GLU A 74 4.50 2.96 9.09
C GLU A 74 4.22 2.36 10.46
N TYR A 75 3.28 2.92 11.22
CA TYR A 75 2.85 2.38 12.51
C TYR A 75 2.31 0.95 12.36
N ALA A 76 1.44 0.71 11.37
CA ALA A 76 0.92 -0.63 11.06
C ALA A 76 2.01 -1.59 10.56
N CYS A 77 2.94 -1.10 9.72
CA CYS A 77 4.07 -1.87 9.20
C CYS A 77 4.99 -2.34 10.34
N ARG A 78 5.37 -1.44 11.23
CA ARG A 78 6.24 -1.77 12.38
C ARG A 78 5.59 -2.71 13.39
N ALA A 79 4.31 -2.62 13.58
CA ALA A 79 3.56 -3.46 14.53
C ALA A 79 4.24 -3.57 15.92
N GLY A 80 4.75 -2.43 16.44
CA GLY A 80 5.41 -2.34 17.73
C GLY A 80 6.93 -2.56 17.70
N THR A 81 7.54 -2.87 16.55
CA THR A 81 8.99 -3.05 16.43
C THR A 81 9.73 -1.74 16.11
N THR A 82 11.03 -1.69 16.43
CA THR A 82 11.94 -0.58 16.10
C THR A 82 13.01 -0.97 15.09
N THR A 83 12.99 -2.22 14.64
CA THR A 83 13.94 -2.80 13.67
C THR A 83 13.71 -2.31 12.25
N MET A 84 14.60 -2.66 11.31
CA MET A 84 14.49 -2.29 9.90
C MET A 84 13.20 -2.84 9.28
N TYR A 85 12.85 -4.08 9.62
CA TYR A 85 11.64 -4.77 9.18
C TYR A 85 10.83 -5.21 10.41
N SER A 86 9.58 -5.54 10.24
CA SER A 86 8.70 -5.96 11.35
C SER A 86 9.10 -7.29 12.03
N TRP A 87 10.11 -7.98 11.51
CA TRP A 87 10.65 -9.24 12.05
C TRP A 87 12.12 -9.16 12.49
N GLY A 88 12.79 -8.02 12.35
CA GLY A 88 14.21 -7.84 12.67
C GLY A 88 14.96 -7.00 11.65
N ASP A 89 16.28 -7.11 11.60
CA ASP A 89 17.14 -6.27 10.76
C ASP A 89 17.62 -6.97 9.49
N ASP A 90 17.42 -8.27 9.36
CA ASP A 90 17.81 -9.05 8.19
C ASP A 90 16.62 -9.36 7.29
N ILE A 91 16.82 -9.34 5.97
CA ILE A 91 15.83 -9.71 4.98
C ILE A 91 16.33 -10.86 4.10
N ASN A 92 15.43 -11.77 3.74
CA ASN A 92 15.69 -12.84 2.79
C ASN A 92 14.40 -13.25 2.05
N ALA A 93 14.56 -14.06 1.00
CA ALA A 93 13.48 -14.47 0.10
C ALA A 93 12.37 -15.32 0.76
N THR A 94 12.54 -15.77 2.01
CA THR A 94 11.47 -16.46 2.76
C THR A 94 10.59 -15.50 3.55
N ARG A 95 10.95 -14.21 3.60
CA ARG A 95 10.27 -13.17 4.38
C ARG A 95 9.48 -12.19 3.50
N ALA A 96 9.94 -11.98 2.25
CA ALA A 96 9.35 -10.99 1.37
C ALA A 96 9.57 -11.33 -0.11
N ASN A 97 8.70 -10.80 -0.97
CA ASN A 97 8.92 -10.76 -2.41
C ASN A 97 9.71 -9.47 -2.76
N TYR A 98 10.99 -9.60 -3.06
CA TYR A 98 11.90 -8.48 -3.31
C TYR A 98 13.09 -8.91 -4.18
N ASN A 99 13.90 -7.97 -4.65
CA ASN A 99 15.11 -8.20 -5.41
C ASN A 99 14.93 -9.19 -6.59
N SER A 100 13.76 -9.11 -7.22
CA SER A 100 13.35 -9.98 -8.34
C SER A 100 13.41 -11.48 -8.04
N ASN A 101 13.31 -11.89 -6.76
CA ASN A 101 13.41 -13.31 -6.35
C ASN A 101 12.35 -14.22 -7.00
N ILE A 102 11.18 -13.66 -7.33
CA ILE A 102 10.13 -14.34 -8.11
C ILE A 102 10.06 -13.82 -9.55
N GLY A 103 10.58 -12.59 -9.80
CA GLY A 103 10.53 -11.93 -11.10
C GLY A 103 9.18 -11.26 -11.45
N GLN A 104 8.25 -11.25 -10.51
CA GLN A 104 6.89 -10.69 -10.66
C GLN A 104 6.23 -10.52 -9.29
N THR A 105 5.00 -9.96 -9.24
CA THR A 105 4.18 -9.94 -8.03
C THR A 105 3.81 -11.35 -7.59
N SER A 106 3.68 -11.58 -6.29
CA SER A 106 3.15 -12.82 -5.69
C SER A 106 1.69 -12.65 -5.26
N ASN A 107 1.00 -13.75 -4.94
CA ASN A 107 -0.30 -13.67 -4.29
C ASN A 107 -0.17 -12.94 -2.96
N VAL A 108 -1.16 -12.12 -2.63
CA VAL A 108 -1.21 -11.46 -1.33
C VAL A 108 -1.24 -12.51 -0.21
N GLY A 109 -0.58 -12.22 0.91
CA GLY A 109 -0.50 -13.15 2.05
C GLY A 109 0.38 -14.37 1.82
N ASN A 110 1.24 -14.36 0.81
CA ASN A 110 2.17 -15.47 0.53
C ASN A 110 3.29 -15.58 1.59
N TYR A 111 3.54 -14.52 2.32
CA TYR A 111 4.54 -14.46 3.38
C TYR A 111 3.87 -14.31 4.75
N ALA A 112 4.65 -14.51 5.82
CA ALA A 112 4.12 -14.38 7.18
C ALA A 112 3.69 -12.94 7.47
N ALA A 113 2.56 -12.80 8.17
CA ALA A 113 2.10 -11.51 8.65
C ALA A 113 3.06 -10.90 9.69
N ASN A 114 3.02 -9.59 9.84
CA ASN A 114 3.65 -8.91 10.96
C ASN A 114 2.92 -9.23 12.28
N PRO A 115 3.45 -8.81 13.47
CA PRO A 115 2.83 -9.11 14.76
C PRO A 115 1.37 -8.66 14.92
N TRP A 116 0.90 -7.69 14.12
CA TRP A 116 -0.50 -7.22 14.16
C TRP A 116 -1.39 -7.84 13.07
N GLY A 117 -0.87 -8.80 12.29
CA GLY A 117 -1.64 -9.53 11.30
C GLY A 117 -1.75 -8.84 9.94
N PHE A 118 -0.92 -7.82 9.65
CA PHE A 118 -0.79 -7.23 8.31
C PHE A 118 0.21 -8.03 7.48
N PHE A 119 -0.12 -8.23 6.21
CA PHE A 119 0.68 -8.99 5.25
C PHE A 119 1.33 -8.06 4.23
N ASP A 120 2.41 -8.51 3.64
CA ASP A 120 3.10 -7.92 2.49
C ASP A 120 3.58 -6.46 2.69
N MET A 121 3.63 -5.98 3.96
CA MET A 121 4.10 -4.63 4.31
C MET A 121 5.56 -4.36 3.91
N HIS A 122 6.28 -5.36 3.41
CA HIS A 122 7.67 -5.32 2.99
C HIS A 122 7.83 -6.04 1.64
N GLY A 123 7.70 -5.30 0.53
CA GLY A 123 7.86 -5.84 -0.83
C GLY A 123 6.54 -6.06 -1.56
N ASN A 124 6.55 -6.92 -2.55
CA ASN A 124 5.47 -7.22 -3.49
C ASN A 124 5.12 -6.01 -4.36
N VAL A 125 4.29 -5.04 -3.90
CA VAL A 125 4.05 -3.77 -4.61
C VAL A 125 4.21 -2.56 -3.68
N TRP A 126 4.57 -1.40 -4.25
CA TRP A 126 4.50 -0.13 -3.55
C TRP A 126 3.04 0.20 -3.18
N GLU A 127 2.84 0.69 -1.96
CA GLU A 127 1.53 1.05 -1.44
C GLU A 127 1.36 2.57 -1.35
N TRP A 128 0.28 3.09 -1.93
CA TRP A 128 -0.08 4.49 -1.85
C TRP A 128 -0.53 4.89 -0.44
N THR A 129 -0.13 6.07 -0.02
CA THR A 129 -0.66 6.75 1.17
C THR A 129 -1.40 8.04 0.79
N ALA A 130 -2.09 8.64 1.74
CA ALA A 130 -2.83 9.88 1.51
C ALA A 130 -1.93 11.10 1.33
N ASP A 131 -0.69 11.03 1.84
CA ASP A 131 0.18 12.17 2.03
C ASP A 131 0.82 12.66 0.73
N TRP A 132 0.93 13.99 0.61
CA TRP A 132 1.88 14.58 -0.30
C TRP A 132 3.31 14.36 0.22
N TYR A 133 4.21 14.01 -0.69
CA TYR A 133 5.62 13.83 -0.32
C TYR A 133 6.25 15.17 0.03
N ASP A 134 6.80 15.25 1.24
CA ASP A 134 7.68 16.31 1.69
C ASP A 134 9.02 15.69 2.10
N ALA A 135 10.11 16.20 1.55
CA ALA A 135 11.46 15.75 1.89
C ALA A 135 11.83 16.09 3.34
N THR A 136 11.24 17.14 3.88
CA THR A 136 11.34 17.49 5.29
C THR A 136 10.16 16.86 6.04
N TYR A 137 10.36 15.65 6.56
CA TYR A 137 9.35 15.02 7.42
C TYR A 137 9.06 15.95 8.62
N PRO A 138 7.79 16.02 9.10
CA PRO A 138 7.47 16.90 10.21
C PRO A 138 8.42 16.68 11.38
N VAL A 139 9.26 17.68 11.67
CA VAL A 139 10.12 17.69 12.84
C VAL A 139 9.40 18.45 13.95
N GLY A 140 9.15 17.80 15.04
CA GLY A 140 8.49 18.37 16.20
C GLY A 140 8.36 17.29 17.27
N ASN A 141 8.26 17.65 18.49
CA ASN A 141 8.15 16.66 19.56
C ASN A 141 7.07 17.08 20.56
N PRO A 142 5.98 16.31 20.70
CA PRO A 142 5.54 15.23 19.81
C PRO A 142 4.81 15.74 18.55
N VAL A 143 4.94 15.04 17.43
CA VAL A 143 4.04 15.21 16.27
C VAL A 143 2.93 14.17 16.42
N ILE A 144 1.69 14.62 16.50
CA ILE A 144 0.51 13.76 16.68
C ILE A 144 -0.19 13.62 15.33
N ASP A 145 -0.37 12.37 14.86
CA ASP A 145 -1.09 12.00 13.64
C ASP A 145 -0.76 12.90 12.42
N PRO A 146 0.53 13.01 12.02
CA PRO A 146 0.90 13.87 10.90
C PRO A 146 0.23 13.39 9.60
N THR A 147 -0.21 14.35 8.77
CA THR A 147 -0.92 14.12 7.51
C THR A 147 -0.11 14.55 6.28
N GLY A 148 1.21 14.78 6.45
CA GLY A 148 2.06 15.25 5.37
C GLY A 148 1.87 16.71 5.00
N GLY A 149 2.40 17.13 3.84
CA GLY A 149 2.25 18.48 3.31
C GLY A 149 0.82 18.75 2.84
N ALA A 150 0.41 20.05 2.88
CA ALA A 150 -0.92 20.47 2.40
C ALA A 150 -1.08 20.32 0.87
N SER A 151 0.04 20.31 0.13
CA SER A 151 0.09 20.14 -1.32
C SER A 151 1.47 19.66 -1.75
N GLY A 152 1.60 19.15 -2.97
CA GLY A 152 2.87 18.69 -3.53
C GLY A 152 2.73 18.24 -4.98
N SER A 153 3.83 17.79 -5.58
CA SER A 153 3.87 17.22 -6.93
C SER A 153 3.96 15.68 -6.92
N TYR A 154 4.22 15.10 -5.76
CA TYR A 154 4.40 13.67 -5.59
C TYR A 154 3.61 13.18 -4.38
N ARG A 155 3.05 11.99 -4.47
CA ARG A 155 2.44 11.28 -3.34
C ARG A 155 3.45 10.32 -2.71
N VAL A 156 3.27 10.03 -1.44
CA VAL A 156 4.10 9.06 -0.73
C VAL A 156 3.67 7.65 -1.09
N THR A 157 4.65 6.80 -1.44
CA THR A 157 4.49 5.34 -1.51
C THR A 157 5.43 4.66 -0.53
N ARG A 158 5.01 3.51 0.00
CA ARG A 158 5.67 2.78 1.07
C ARG A 158 5.79 1.29 0.76
N GLY A 159 6.62 0.57 1.49
CA GLY A 159 6.73 -0.89 1.46
C GLY A 159 7.77 -1.45 0.50
N GLY A 160 8.12 -0.75 -0.55
CA GLY A 160 8.96 -1.29 -1.63
C GLY A 160 8.18 -2.18 -2.59
N SER A 161 8.87 -2.87 -3.48
CA SER A 161 8.22 -3.83 -4.38
C SER A 161 9.11 -5.02 -4.70
N TRP A 162 8.54 -6.01 -5.40
CA TRP A 162 9.22 -7.24 -5.83
C TRP A 162 10.53 -7.00 -6.59
N PHE A 163 10.67 -5.85 -7.23
CA PHE A 163 11.83 -5.51 -8.06
C PHE A 163 13.00 -4.91 -7.26
N TYR A 164 12.70 -4.16 -6.19
CA TYR A 164 13.69 -3.39 -5.44
C TYR A 164 14.45 -4.27 -4.42
N ASP A 165 15.67 -3.86 -4.08
CA ASP A 165 16.47 -4.51 -3.04
C ASP A 165 15.93 -4.24 -1.62
N GLY A 166 16.44 -4.97 -0.63
CA GLY A 166 15.94 -4.92 0.74
C GLY A 166 15.99 -3.53 1.38
N ALA A 167 16.90 -2.64 0.98
CA ALA A 167 16.99 -1.30 1.54
C ALA A 167 15.73 -0.46 1.29
N PHE A 168 15.04 -0.72 0.17
CA PHE A 168 13.78 -0.04 -0.16
C PHE A 168 12.57 -0.59 0.60
N LEU A 169 12.68 -1.78 1.19
CA LEU A 169 11.59 -2.45 1.90
C LEU A 169 11.56 -2.14 3.40
N ARG A 170 12.53 -1.37 3.94
CA ARG A 170 12.55 -1.03 5.36
C ARG A 170 11.30 -0.24 5.77
N SER A 171 10.82 -0.46 6.99
CA SER A 171 9.64 0.24 7.53
C SER A 171 9.73 1.76 7.40
N ALA A 172 10.93 2.34 7.51
CA ALA A 172 11.16 3.78 7.42
C ALA A 172 11.37 4.31 5.99
N THR A 173 11.46 3.44 4.98
CA THR A 173 11.75 3.88 3.60
C THR A 173 10.53 4.58 3.01
N ARG A 174 10.77 5.78 2.49
CA ARG A 174 9.80 6.64 1.83
C ARG A 174 10.13 6.74 0.35
N ASN A 175 9.12 6.75 -0.49
CA ASN A 175 9.31 7.01 -1.92
C ASN A 175 8.35 8.10 -2.39
N ALA A 176 8.80 8.89 -3.37
CA ALA A 176 8.02 9.95 -4.01
C ALA A 176 7.57 9.46 -5.39
N THR A 177 6.26 9.33 -5.58
CA THR A 177 5.68 8.86 -6.85
C THR A 177 4.76 9.94 -7.42
N PRO A 178 4.88 10.31 -8.73
CA PRO A 178 4.07 11.33 -9.36
C PRO A 178 2.58 10.95 -9.42
#